data_f3f06796067d175a050bdf589be87323
#
_entry.id   f3f06796067d175a050bdf589be87323
#
_cell.length_a   1.000
_cell.length_b   1.000
_cell.length_c   1.000
_cell.angle_alpha   90.00
_cell.angle_beta   90.00
_cell.angle_gamma   90.00
#
_symmetry.space_group_name_H-M   'P 1'
#
loop_
_entity.id
_entity.type
_entity.pdbx_description
1 polymer ?
#
loop_
_entity_poly.entity_id
_entity_poly.type
_entity_poly.pdbx_seq_one_letter_code
_entity_poly.pdbx_strand_id
1 'polypeptide(L)'
;VNEWYAKACDEVRPSALEHAVWLLKRVMRAATERQPDGGPPLLPSNPCNLVTRKRPSKRREQAPMTRQEIDTLVEGFPEYYRLSIHLALLVGGLRIGEVCGLQLRDVDLDHRLLYVRHSVTQGPDDLGEYRLDETKTPESHRVVPIPAPVCRLIREHIDRFCPDRDPDTMLFHAIRHPERVLNPTTIQRQFRTARNRINREDVTFHSLRATHATMFMIQGGTLRETMDELGHVDVDVAVRCYQRVVPRHRRDVAERLALEYLPAGEPAGIKAQIARKEEEIDQLRQTVAGLRRRLEELEDDGRERNQAG
;
A
#
# COMPACT_ATOMS: atom_id res chain seq x y z
N VAL A 1 23.77 31.28 2.21
CA VAL A 1 23.16 29.96 2.23
C VAL A 1 23.22 29.37 3.63
N ASN A 2 24.36 29.38 4.31
CA ASN A 2 24.53 28.79 5.64
C ASN A 2 23.67 29.50 6.71
N GLU A 3 23.58 30.81 6.70
CA GLU A 3 22.71 31.59 7.61
C GLU A 3 21.23 31.28 7.40
N TRP A 4 20.80 31.19 6.13
CA TRP A 4 19.46 30.77 5.79
C TRP A 4 19.16 29.37 6.33
N TYR A 5 20.09 28.43 6.12
CA TYR A 5 19.93 27.05 6.60
C TYR A 5 19.82 26.96 8.12
N ALA A 6 20.68 27.72 8.83
CA ALA A 6 20.64 27.75 10.29
C ALA A 6 19.29 28.27 10.81
N LYS A 7 18.79 29.38 10.24
CA LYS A 7 17.47 29.92 10.59
C LYS A 7 16.34 28.97 10.25
N ALA A 8 16.35 28.38 9.04
CA ALA A 8 15.32 27.46 8.60
C ALA A 8 15.28 26.16 9.42
N CYS A 9 16.39 25.75 10.04
CA CYS A 9 16.43 24.61 10.96
C CYS A 9 15.50 24.74 12.17
N ASP A 10 15.23 25.95 12.63
CA ASP A 10 14.41 26.21 13.79
C ASP A 10 12.95 26.53 13.44
N GLU A 11 12.71 27.04 12.24
CA GLU A 11 11.39 27.51 11.81
C GLU A 11 10.62 26.49 10.93
N VAL A 12 11.32 25.58 10.25
CA VAL A 12 10.72 24.71 9.22
C VAL A 12 10.76 23.24 9.65
N ARG A 13 9.72 22.49 9.30
CA ARG A 13 9.68 21.04 9.53
C ARG A 13 10.85 20.35 8.84
N PRO A 14 11.53 19.38 9.48
CA PRO A 14 12.72 18.72 8.93
C PRO A 14 12.57 18.20 7.49
N SER A 15 11.44 17.57 7.16
CA SER A 15 11.17 17.06 5.82
C SER A 15 11.04 18.17 4.77
N ALA A 16 10.40 19.27 5.10
CA ALA A 16 10.27 20.42 4.19
C ALA A 16 11.63 21.10 3.99
N LEU A 17 12.44 21.19 5.05
CA LEU A 17 13.80 21.73 4.97
C LEU A 17 14.71 20.83 4.09
N GLU A 18 14.62 19.50 4.24
CA GLU A 18 15.38 18.56 3.39
C GLU A 18 15.03 18.74 1.91
N HIS A 19 13.74 18.88 1.58
CA HIS A 19 13.29 19.14 0.21
C HIS A 19 13.79 20.50 -0.31
N ALA A 20 13.69 21.54 0.50
CA ALA A 20 14.18 22.89 0.12
C ALA A 20 15.69 22.89 -0.14
N VAL A 21 16.47 22.23 0.71
CA VAL A 21 17.93 22.09 0.53
C VAL A 21 18.25 21.25 -0.71
N TRP A 22 17.52 20.16 -0.94
CA TRP A 22 17.69 19.34 -2.13
C TRP A 22 17.42 20.15 -3.40
N LEU A 23 16.31 20.92 -3.43
CA LEU A 23 15.96 21.78 -4.55
C LEU A 23 17.04 22.85 -4.78
N LEU A 24 17.46 23.53 -3.71
CA LEU A 24 18.52 24.54 -3.78
C LEU A 24 19.81 23.96 -4.37
N LYS A 25 20.25 22.79 -3.89
CA LYS A 25 21.45 22.12 -4.42
C LYS A 25 21.29 21.79 -5.92
N ARG A 26 20.09 21.36 -6.34
CA ARG A 26 19.81 21.04 -7.74
C ARG A 26 19.82 22.28 -8.63
N VAL A 27 19.19 23.36 -8.20
CA VAL A 27 19.20 24.66 -8.91
C VAL A 27 20.62 25.20 -9.04
N MET A 28 21.38 25.19 -7.96
CA MET A 28 22.76 25.68 -7.97
C MET A 28 23.69 24.81 -8.85
N ARG A 29 23.44 23.49 -8.91
CA ARG A 29 24.16 22.60 -9.83
C ARG A 29 23.83 22.96 -11.28
N ALA A 30 22.54 23.05 -11.63
CA ALA A 30 22.13 23.43 -12.98
C ALA A 30 22.70 24.78 -13.43
N ALA A 31 22.83 25.74 -12.49
CA ALA A 31 23.44 27.05 -12.79
C ALA A 31 24.95 26.97 -13.10
N THR A 32 25.63 25.88 -12.71
CA THR A 32 27.05 25.63 -13.04
C THR A 32 27.27 24.80 -14.29
N GLU A 33 26.18 24.28 -14.87
CA GLU A 33 26.19 23.53 -16.14
C GLU A 33 26.03 24.49 -17.33
N ARG A 34 26.48 24.08 -18.53
CA ARG A 34 26.24 24.84 -19.77
C ARG A 34 24.75 24.99 -19.99
N GLN A 35 24.33 26.17 -20.46
CA GLN A 35 22.91 26.38 -20.79
C GLN A 35 22.46 25.52 -21.95
N PRO A 36 21.17 25.16 -22.07
CA PRO A 36 20.62 24.35 -23.16
C PRO A 36 20.87 24.95 -24.56
N ASP A 37 21.01 26.27 -24.65
CA ASP A 37 21.34 27.02 -25.87
C ASP A 37 22.83 27.04 -26.21
N GLY A 38 23.67 26.34 -25.42
CA GLY A 38 25.14 26.31 -25.56
C GLY A 38 25.87 27.46 -24.91
N GLY A 39 25.16 28.37 -24.24
CA GLY A 39 25.73 29.49 -23.51
C GLY A 39 26.62 29.09 -22.32
N PRO A 40 27.44 30.02 -21.79
CA PRO A 40 28.28 29.74 -20.63
C PRO A 40 27.42 29.48 -19.39
N PRO A 41 27.97 28.77 -18.36
CA PRO A 41 27.31 28.59 -17.09
C PRO A 41 26.94 29.94 -16.44
N LEU A 42 25.80 30.00 -15.76
CA LEU A 42 25.36 31.19 -15.02
C LEU A 42 26.26 31.48 -13.81
N LEU A 43 26.84 30.43 -13.22
CA LEU A 43 27.76 30.54 -12.09
C LEU A 43 29.06 29.79 -12.39
N PRO A 44 30.23 30.35 -12.02
CA PRO A 44 31.52 29.70 -12.23
C PRO A 44 31.72 28.46 -11.34
N SER A 45 31.06 28.41 -10.19
CA SER A 45 31.10 27.28 -9.25
C SER A 45 29.84 27.23 -8.40
N ASN A 46 29.53 26.05 -7.85
CA ASN A 46 28.37 25.88 -6.99
C ASN A 46 28.63 26.45 -5.58
N PRO A 47 27.96 27.55 -5.18
CA PRO A 47 28.15 28.16 -3.86
C PRO A 47 27.45 27.37 -2.74
N CYS A 48 26.70 26.35 -3.07
CA CYS A 48 25.90 25.58 -2.10
C CYS A 48 26.71 24.41 -1.51
N ASN A 49 27.66 24.71 -0.63
CA ASN A 49 28.45 23.69 0.10
C ASN A 49 27.83 23.34 1.45
N LEU A 50 26.49 23.22 1.48
CA LEU A 50 25.77 22.87 2.70
C LEU A 50 26.09 21.44 3.15
N VAL A 51 26.67 21.32 4.34
CA VAL A 51 26.74 20.07 5.09
C VAL A 51 25.44 19.92 5.87
N THR A 52 24.52 19.15 5.36
CA THR A 52 23.26 18.88 6.04
C THR A 52 23.49 17.95 7.22
N ARG A 53 23.13 18.38 8.43
CA ARG A 53 23.06 17.47 9.57
C ARG A 53 21.88 16.53 9.34
N LYS A 54 22.14 15.22 9.18
CA LYS A 54 21.09 14.20 9.24
C LYS A 54 20.45 14.26 10.62
N ARG A 55 19.33 14.97 10.74
CA ARG A 55 18.50 14.83 11.95
C ARG A 55 17.83 13.45 11.85
N PRO A 56 17.97 12.59 12.87
CA PRO A 56 17.23 11.35 12.88
C PRO A 56 15.74 11.70 12.88
N SER A 57 15.07 11.50 11.77
CA SER A 57 13.62 11.60 11.76
C SER A 57 13.13 10.48 12.68
N LYS A 58 12.57 10.83 13.83
CA LYS A 58 11.76 9.89 14.61
C LYS A 58 10.49 9.60 13.79
N ARG A 59 10.63 8.86 12.69
CA ARG A 59 9.47 8.25 12.05
C ARG A 59 8.89 7.29 13.08
N ARG A 60 7.74 7.65 13.63
CA ARG A 60 6.95 6.71 14.45
C ARG A 60 6.75 5.46 13.59
N GLU A 61 7.21 4.33 14.09
CA GLU A 61 6.90 3.05 13.48
C GLU A 61 5.39 2.89 13.51
N GLN A 62 4.78 2.89 12.33
CA GLN A 62 3.36 2.60 12.20
C GLN A 62 3.16 1.10 12.32
N ALA A 63 2.41 0.66 13.32
CA ALA A 63 1.95 -0.72 13.39
C ALA A 63 1.03 -1.00 12.18
N PRO A 64 1.13 -2.20 11.57
CA PRO A 64 0.18 -2.62 10.54
C PRO A 64 -1.24 -2.53 11.09
N MET A 65 -2.19 -2.22 10.21
CA MET A 65 -3.60 -2.15 10.59
C MET A 65 -4.12 -3.56 10.89
N THR A 66 -4.89 -3.67 11.96
CA THR A 66 -5.58 -4.89 12.34
C THR A 66 -6.78 -5.15 11.44
N ARG A 67 -7.27 -6.39 11.44
CA ARG A 67 -8.47 -6.75 10.69
C ARG A 67 -9.67 -5.88 11.08
N GLN A 68 -9.91 -5.69 12.38
CA GLN A 68 -11.03 -4.89 12.89
C GLN A 68 -10.94 -3.42 12.42
N GLU A 69 -9.73 -2.83 12.42
CA GLU A 69 -9.50 -1.49 11.89
C GLU A 69 -9.82 -1.42 10.40
N ILE A 70 -9.45 -2.44 9.60
CA ILE A 70 -9.76 -2.51 8.17
C ILE A 70 -11.27 -2.65 7.94
N ASP A 71 -11.96 -3.54 8.64
CA ASP A 71 -13.40 -3.75 8.53
C ASP A 71 -14.13 -2.41 8.83
N THR A 72 -13.77 -1.72 9.92
CA THR A 72 -14.31 -0.40 10.27
C THR A 72 -14.01 0.69 9.22
N LEU A 73 -12.81 0.65 8.61
CA LEU A 73 -12.46 1.56 7.52
C LEU A 73 -13.34 1.32 6.29
N VAL A 74 -13.53 0.07 5.89
CA VAL A 74 -14.35 -0.31 4.73
C VAL A 74 -15.81 0.12 4.94
N GLU A 75 -16.38 -0.11 6.12
CA GLU A 75 -17.73 0.34 6.48
C GLU A 75 -17.85 1.87 6.42
N GLY A 76 -16.81 2.58 6.81
CA GLY A 76 -16.75 4.04 6.77
C GLY A 76 -16.59 4.66 5.40
N PHE A 77 -16.28 3.85 4.37
CA PHE A 77 -16.14 4.32 3.00
C PHE A 77 -17.45 4.32 2.26
N PRO A 78 -17.71 5.32 1.38
CA PRO A 78 -18.77 5.23 0.40
C PRO A 78 -18.61 3.97 -0.43
N GLU A 79 -19.70 3.28 -0.71
CA GLU A 79 -19.70 1.96 -1.34
C GLU A 79 -18.87 1.89 -2.62
N TYR A 80 -19.02 2.89 -3.48
CA TYR A 80 -18.24 3.02 -4.72
C TYR A 80 -16.72 2.95 -4.52
N TYR A 81 -16.20 3.44 -3.41
CA TYR A 81 -14.75 3.47 -3.16
C TYR A 81 -14.23 2.30 -2.31
N ARG A 82 -15.10 1.44 -1.76
CA ARG A 82 -14.71 0.35 -0.85
C ARG A 82 -13.70 -0.60 -1.48
N LEU A 83 -13.92 -0.94 -2.76
CA LEU A 83 -13.00 -1.82 -3.49
C LEU A 83 -11.56 -1.28 -3.50
N SER A 84 -11.35 0.03 -3.50
CA SER A 84 -10.01 0.64 -3.49
C SER A 84 -9.18 0.23 -2.28
N ILE A 85 -9.82 0.05 -1.11
CA ILE A 85 -9.16 -0.43 0.12
C ILE A 85 -8.72 -1.87 -0.06
N HIS A 86 -9.62 -2.73 -0.57
CA HIS A 86 -9.32 -4.15 -0.77
C HIS A 86 -8.21 -4.35 -1.80
N LEU A 87 -8.20 -3.60 -2.89
CA LEU A 87 -7.13 -3.65 -3.89
C LEU A 87 -5.79 -3.23 -3.30
N ALA A 88 -5.74 -2.10 -2.60
CA ALA A 88 -4.51 -1.60 -1.98
C ALA A 88 -3.98 -2.50 -0.86
N LEU A 89 -4.86 -3.25 -0.19
CA LEU A 89 -4.48 -4.13 0.92
C LEU A 89 -4.18 -5.57 0.49
N LEU A 90 -4.93 -6.12 -0.49
CA LEU A 90 -4.96 -7.55 -0.78
C LEU A 90 -4.40 -7.91 -2.17
N VAL A 91 -4.15 -6.93 -3.04
CA VAL A 91 -3.70 -7.15 -4.42
C VAL A 91 -2.47 -6.30 -4.69
N GLY A 92 -1.28 -6.87 -4.45
CA GLY A 92 0.00 -6.26 -4.76
C GLY A 92 0.29 -4.92 -4.06
N GLY A 93 -0.42 -4.57 -2.99
CA GLY A 93 -0.16 -3.34 -2.24
C GLY A 93 -0.19 -2.08 -3.10
N LEU A 94 -1.19 -1.91 -3.95
CA LEU A 94 -1.27 -0.83 -4.94
C LEU A 94 -1.12 0.57 -4.34
N ARG A 95 -0.40 1.44 -5.05
CA ARG A 95 -0.38 2.88 -4.76
C ARG A 95 -1.73 3.50 -5.12
N ILE A 96 -2.11 4.58 -4.45
CA ILE A 96 -3.39 5.25 -4.71
C ILE A 96 -3.54 5.70 -6.18
N GLY A 97 -2.47 6.20 -6.80
CA GLY A 97 -2.49 6.56 -8.22
C GLY A 97 -2.67 5.35 -9.13
N GLU A 98 -2.06 4.20 -8.78
CA GLU A 98 -2.24 2.93 -9.50
C GLU A 98 -3.69 2.46 -9.38
N VAL A 99 -4.30 2.49 -8.18
CA VAL A 99 -5.72 2.17 -7.98
C VAL A 99 -6.63 3.05 -8.85
N CYS A 100 -6.38 4.36 -8.86
CA CYS A 100 -7.15 5.30 -9.69
C CYS A 100 -6.90 5.12 -11.19
N GLY A 101 -5.77 4.50 -11.58
CA GLY A 101 -5.37 4.28 -12.97
C GLY A 101 -5.79 2.94 -13.56
N LEU A 102 -6.49 2.08 -12.80
CA LEU A 102 -6.93 0.78 -13.29
C LEU A 102 -8.05 0.91 -14.31
N GLN A 103 -7.90 0.18 -15.42
CA GLN A 103 -8.91 0.02 -16.45
C GLN A 103 -9.48 -1.41 -16.45
N LEU A 104 -10.64 -1.63 -17.08
CA LEU A 104 -11.24 -2.98 -17.13
C LEU A 104 -10.32 -4.00 -17.80
N ARG A 105 -9.58 -3.60 -18.84
CA ARG A 105 -8.57 -4.45 -19.51
C ARG A 105 -7.37 -4.84 -18.63
N ASP A 106 -7.19 -4.19 -17.49
CA ASP A 106 -6.13 -4.53 -16.54
C ASP A 106 -6.52 -5.66 -15.59
N VAL A 107 -7.79 -6.08 -15.62
CA VAL A 107 -8.36 -7.06 -14.70
C VAL A 107 -8.71 -8.34 -15.45
N ASP A 108 -7.90 -9.37 -15.29
CA ASP A 108 -8.16 -10.71 -15.80
C ASP A 108 -8.73 -11.59 -14.68
N LEU A 109 -10.05 -11.68 -14.62
CA LEU A 109 -10.74 -12.46 -13.58
C LEU A 109 -10.69 -13.98 -13.84
N ASP A 110 -10.47 -14.40 -15.08
CA ASP A 110 -10.40 -15.81 -15.45
C ASP A 110 -9.08 -16.43 -14.99
N HIS A 111 -7.98 -15.73 -15.24
CA HIS A 111 -6.65 -16.12 -14.78
C HIS A 111 -6.32 -15.56 -13.39
N ARG A 112 -7.18 -14.71 -12.82
CA ARG A 112 -7.00 -14.03 -11.53
C ARG A 112 -5.72 -13.21 -11.47
N LEU A 113 -5.49 -12.38 -12.48
CA LEU A 113 -4.33 -11.52 -12.62
C LEU A 113 -4.77 -10.05 -12.73
N LEU A 114 -4.01 -9.18 -12.08
CA LEU A 114 -4.12 -7.73 -12.23
C LEU A 114 -2.84 -7.19 -12.86
N TYR A 115 -2.99 -6.44 -13.95
CA TYR A 115 -1.90 -5.79 -14.66
C TYR A 115 -1.79 -4.35 -14.20
N VAL A 116 -0.72 -3.99 -13.51
CA VAL A 116 -0.46 -2.61 -13.09
C VAL A 116 0.39 -1.93 -14.14
N ARG A 117 -0.23 -1.11 -15.00
CA ARG A 117 0.39 -0.45 -16.15
C ARG A 117 0.37 1.06 -16.04
N HIS A 118 -0.65 1.61 -15.41
CA HIS A 118 -0.93 3.03 -15.38
C HIS A 118 -1.02 3.57 -13.95
N SER A 119 -0.86 4.87 -13.84
CA SER A 119 -1.05 5.60 -12.59
C SER A 119 -1.66 6.96 -12.89
N VAL A 120 -2.63 7.39 -12.11
CA VAL A 120 -3.13 8.77 -12.17
C VAL A 120 -2.15 9.68 -11.43
N THR A 121 -1.59 10.64 -12.16
CA THR A 121 -0.62 11.61 -11.65
C THR A 121 -1.11 13.04 -11.90
N GLN A 122 -0.55 14.00 -11.17
CA GLN A 122 -0.82 15.42 -11.42
C GLN A 122 0.02 15.87 -12.63
N GLY A 123 -0.61 16.59 -13.54
CA GLY A 123 0.08 17.16 -14.71
C GLY A 123 1.21 18.12 -14.33
N PRO A 124 2.19 18.34 -15.22
CA PRO A 124 3.36 19.17 -14.95
C PRO A 124 3.03 20.66 -14.76
N ASP A 125 1.88 21.12 -15.28
CA ASP A 125 1.57 22.56 -15.39
C ASP A 125 0.91 23.13 -14.12
N ASP A 126 0.92 22.40 -13.01
CA ASP A 126 0.39 22.80 -11.70
C ASP A 126 -1.07 23.34 -11.70
N LEU A 127 -1.79 23.13 -12.83
CA LEU A 127 -3.19 23.53 -13.00
C LEU A 127 -4.17 22.63 -12.25
N GLY A 128 -3.64 21.70 -11.45
CA GLY A 128 -4.45 20.79 -10.64
C GLY A 128 -5.14 19.68 -11.44
N GLU A 129 -4.87 19.56 -12.72
CA GLU A 129 -5.43 18.49 -13.56
C GLU A 129 -4.68 17.18 -13.34
N TYR A 130 -5.45 16.10 -13.16
CA TYR A 130 -4.95 14.75 -13.08
C TYR A 130 -5.13 14.05 -14.40
N ARG A 131 -4.13 13.26 -14.78
CA ARG A 131 -4.14 12.48 -16.02
C ARG A 131 -3.68 11.06 -15.77
N LEU A 132 -4.08 10.18 -16.66
CA LEU A 132 -3.58 8.82 -16.73
C LEU A 132 -2.23 8.83 -17.41
N ASP A 133 -1.20 8.43 -16.69
CA ASP A 133 0.16 8.26 -17.21
C ASP A 133 0.58 6.79 -17.09
N GLU A 134 1.49 6.36 -17.95
CA GLU A 134 2.22 5.12 -17.69
C GLU A 134 2.98 5.22 -16.36
N THR A 135 3.19 4.10 -15.70
CA THR A 135 3.99 4.09 -14.47
C THR A 135 5.41 4.60 -14.76
N LYS A 136 5.98 5.38 -13.81
CA LYS A 136 7.22 6.16 -13.99
C LYS A 136 8.43 5.38 -14.46
N THR A 137 8.47 4.08 -14.25
CA THR A 137 9.59 3.21 -14.63
C THR A 137 9.07 1.88 -15.16
N PRO A 138 9.79 1.23 -16.11
CA PRO A 138 9.42 -0.09 -16.60
C PRO A 138 9.24 -1.13 -15.49
N GLU A 139 10.03 -1.03 -14.40
CA GLU A 139 9.96 -1.93 -13.24
C GLU A 139 8.68 -1.74 -12.40
N SER A 140 7.97 -0.63 -12.60
CA SER A 140 6.67 -0.41 -11.97
C SER A 140 5.54 -1.16 -12.68
N HIS A 141 5.76 -1.57 -13.94
CA HIS A 141 4.86 -2.49 -14.63
C HIS A 141 5.00 -3.86 -14.01
N ARG A 142 3.91 -4.39 -13.51
CA ARG A 142 3.90 -5.69 -12.85
C ARG A 142 2.56 -6.37 -13.00
N VAL A 143 2.58 -7.67 -12.85
CA VAL A 143 1.39 -8.51 -12.80
C VAL A 143 1.30 -9.09 -11.40
N VAL A 144 0.16 -8.93 -10.75
CA VAL A 144 -0.06 -9.41 -9.39
C VAL A 144 -1.27 -10.36 -9.36
N PRO A 145 -1.22 -11.42 -8.55
CA PRO A 145 -2.34 -12.35 -8.43
C PRO A 145 -3.51 -11.70 -7.68
N ILE A 146 -4.72 -12.00 -8.13
CA ILE A 146 -5.96 -11.59 -7.45
C ILE A 146 -6.47 -12.78 -6.62
N PRO A 147 -6.56 -12.66 -5.29
CA PRO A 147 -7.19 -13.70 -4.46
C PRO A 147 -8.65 -13.95 -4.87
N ALA A 148 -9.09 -15.22 -4.89
CA ALA A 148 -10.43 -15.59 -5.34
C ALA A 148 -11.58 -14.79 -4.65
N PRO A 149 -11.53 -14.50 -3.33
CA PRO A 149 -12.54 -13.64 -2.71
C PRO A 149 -12.57 -12.22 -3.27
N VAL A 150 -11.40 -11.66 -3.68
CA VAL A 150 -11.31 -10.31 -4.24
C VAL A 150 -11.84 -10.27 -5.67
N CYS A 151 -11.68 -11.35 -6.45
CA CYS A 151 -12.30 -11.45 -7.78
C CYS A 151 -13.82 -11.24 -7.73
N ARG A 152 -14.48 -11.75 -6.70
CA ARG A 152 -15.91 -11.54 -6.49
C ARG A 152 -16.22 -10.08 -6.24
N LEU A 153 -15.49 -9.42 -5.34
CA LEU A 153 -15.69 -7.99 -5.05
C LEU A 153 -15.45 -7.11 -6.29
N ILE A 154 -14.46 -7.47 -7.11
CA ILE A 154 -14.21 -6.75 -8.37
C ILE A 154 -15.39 -6.94 -9.33
N ARG A 155 -15.89 -8.17 -9.49
CA ARG A 155 -17.04 -8.46 -10.36
C ARG A 155 -18.27 -7.67 -9.92
N GLU A 156 -18.61 -7.71 -8.64
CA GLU A 156 -19.72 -6.94 -8.06
C GLU A 156 -19.56 -5.44 -8.30
N HIS A 157 -18.35 -4.92 -8.18
CA HIS A 157 -18.06 -3.51 -8.46
C HIS A 157 -18.24 -3.17 -9.94
N ILE A 158 -17.73 -4.00 -10.85
CA ILE A 158 -17.87 -3.83 -12.29
C ILE A 158 -19.34 -3.87 -12.70
N ASP A 159 -20.09 -4.87 -12.21
CA ASP A 159 -21.51 -5.05 -12.52
C ASP A 159 -22.34 -3.84 -12.11
N ARG A 160 -21.99 -3.22 -11.00
CA ARG A 160 -22.76 -2.14 -10.41
C ARG A 160 -22.35 -0.74 -10.88
N PHE A 161 -21.06 -0.52 -11.13
CA PHE A 161 -20.51 0.80 -11.33
C PHE A 161 -19.83 1.02 -12.69
N CYS A 162 -19.63 -0.04 -13.48
CA CYS A 162 -19.06 0.04 -14.82
C CYS A 162 -20.02 -0.54 -15.86
N PRO A 163 -21.16 0.12 -16.16
CA PRO A 163 -22.16 -0.39 -17.07
C PRO A 163 -21.63 -0.50 -18.51
N ASP A 164 -20.77 0.42 -18.89
CA ASP A 164 -20.02 0.35 -20.14
C ASP A 164 -18.83 -0.61 -19.96
N ARG A 165 -18.91 -1.74 -20.63
CA ARG A 165 -17.89 -2.82 -20.54
C ARG A 165 -16.72 -2.59 -21.48
N ASP A 166 -16.50 -1.37 -21.95
CA ASP A 166 -15.35 -1.05 -22.78
C ASP A 166 -14.04 -1.36 -22.02
N PRO A 167 -13.07 -2.06 -22.62
CA PRO A 167 -11.79 -2.38 -21.98
C PRO A 167 -11.03 -1.16 -21.44
N ASP A 168 -11.22 0.01 -22.04
CA ASP A 168 -10.57 1.25 -21.63
C ASP A 168 -11.31 2.00 -20.52
N THR A 169 -12.51 1.53 -20.15
CA THR A 169 -13.27 2.09 -19.04
C THR A 169 -12.49 1.99 -17.74
N MET A 170 -12.41 3.11 -17.01
CA MET A 170 -11.76 3.17 -15.71
C MET A 170 -12.54 2.38 -14.67
N LEU A 171 -11.87 1.53 -13.89
CA LEU A 171 -12.48 0.83 -12.76
C LEU A 171 -13.02 1.81 -11.70
N PHE A 172 -12.34 2.95 -11.55
CA PHE A 172 -12.77 4.08 -10.73
C PHE A 172 -12.70 5.36 -11.55
N HIS A 173 -13.83 5.97 -11.79
CA HIS A 173 -13.95 7.26 -12.49
C HIS A 173 -14.51 8.35 -11.58
N ALA A 174 -14.46 9.60 -12.01
CA ALA A 174 -15.10 10.69 -11.30
C ALA A 174 -16.63 10.57 -11.43
N ILE A 175 -17.36 10.46 -10.31
CA ILE A 175 -18.80 10.16 -10.30
C ILE A 175 -19.62 11.19 -11.09
N ARG A 176 -19.25 12.49 -11.04
CA ARG A 176 -19.95 13.56 -11.74
C ARG A 176 -19.47 13.76 -13.19
N HIS A 177 -18.32 13.21 -13.53
CA HIS A 177 -17.64 13.36 -14.80
C HIS A 177 -16.99 12.02 -15.17
N PRO A 178 -17.79 11.03 -15.63
CA PRO A 178 -17.29 9.68 -15.92
C PRO A 178 -16.16 9.64 -16.95
N GLU A 179 -16.09 10.65 -17.81
CA GLU A 179 -15.03 10.84 -18.80
C GLU A 179 -13.67 11.25 -18.20
N ARG A 180 -13.65 11.62 -16.92
CA ARG A 180 -12.42 12.05 -16.22
C ARG A 180 -11.91 10.98 -15.29
N VAL A 181 -10.57 10.92 -15.19
CA VAL A 181 -9.91 10.08 -14.21
C VAL A 181 -10.29 10.48 -12.78
N LEU A 182 -10.36 9.51 -11.89
CA LEU A 182 -10.61 9.79 -10.48
C LEU A 182 -9.40 10.47 -9.87
N ASN A 183 -9.61 11.64 -9.28
CA ASN A 183 -8.58 12.35 -8.55
C ASN A 183 -8.21 11.57 -7.26
N PRO A 184 -6.92 11.16 -7.08
CA PRO A 184 -6.48 10.44 -5.89
C PRO A 184 -6.77 11.16 -4.57
N THR A 185 -6.85 12.50 -4.57
CA THR A 185 -7.19 13.27 -3.37
C THR A 185 -8.62 12.98 -2.88
N THR A 186 -9.51 12.53 -3.77
CA THR A 186 -10.87 12.12 -3.40
C THR A 186 -10.83 10.90 -2.50
N ILE A 187 -10.12 9.85 -2.89
CA ILE A 187 -9.94 8.64 -2.04
C ILE A 187 -9.20 9.01 -0.74
N GLN A 188 -8.15 9.84 -0.81
CA GLN A 188 -7.43 10.29 0.39
C GLN A 188 -8.34 11.03 1.38
N ARG A 189 -9.26 11.85 0.88
CA ARG A 189 -10.25 12.56 1.72
C ARG A 189 -11.21 11.59 2.39
N GLN A 190 -11.74 10.62 1.63
CA GLN A 190 -12.61 9.58 2.20
C GLN A 190 -11.86 8.76 3.25
N PHE A 191 -10.61 8.40 2.99
CA PHE A 191 -9.77 7.68 3.94
C PHE A 191 -9.58 8.48 5.24
N ARG A 192 -9.29 9.78 5.16
CA ARG A 192 -9.17 10.65 6.35
C ARG A 192 -10.45 10.70 7.16
N THR A 193 -11.60 10.73 6.51
CA THR A 193 -12.90 10.72 7.20
C THR A 193 -13.14 9.38 7.89
N ALA A 194 -12.90 8.26 7.20
CA ALA A 194 -13.15 6.92 7.72
C ALA A 194 -12.18 6.56 8.87
N ARG A 195 -10.90 6.94 8.78
CA ARG A 195 -9.91 6.63 9.82
C ARG A 195 -10.21 7.25 11.19
N ASN A 196 -11.02 8.31 11.26
CA ASN A 196 -11.45 8.89 12.52
C ASN A 196 -12.24 7.88 13.36
N ARG A 197 -12.89 6.89 12.71
CA ARG A 197 -13.64 5.82 13.41
C ARG A 197 -12.74 4.80 14.09
N ILE A 198 -11.48 4.70 13.67
CA ILE A 198 -10.50 3.78 14.26
C ILE A 198 -9.48 4.48 15.15
N ASN A 199 -9.61 5.80 15.38
CA ASN A 199 -8.72 6.62 16.20
C ASN A 199 -7.22 6.49 15.82
N ARG A 200 -6.93 6.30 14.52
CA ARG A 200 -5.58 6.14 13.97
C ARG A 200 -5.22 7.32 13.06
N GLU A 201 -4.89 8.47 13.65
CA GLU A 201 -4.47 9.64 12.89
C GLU A 201 -3.14 9.45 12.15
N ASP A 202 -2.33 8.48 12.60
CA ASP A 202 -1.03 8.13 12.03
C ASP A 202 -1.15 7.42 10.68
N VAL A 203 -2.30 6.78 10.36
CA VAL A 203 -2.47 6.03 9.11
C VAL A 203 -2.98 6.90 7.97
N THR A 204 -2.53 6.55 6.77
CA THR A 204 -2.95 7.13 5.49
C THR A 204 -3.33 6.01 4.54
N PHE A 205 -3.88 6.33 3.37
CA PHE A 205 -4.14 5.29 2.36
C PHE A 205 -2.88 4.49 2.01
N HIS A 206 -1.70 5.13 2.00
CA HIS A 206 -0.42 4.45 1.79
C HIS A 206 -0.08 3.42 2.89
N SER A 207 -0.65 3.55 4.07
CA SER A 207 -0.45 2.60 5.17
C SER A 207 -1.09 1.22 4.87
N LEU A 208 -2.09 1.15 3.96
CA LEU A 208 -2.63 -0.13 3.45
C LEU A 208 -1.54 -0.94 2.75
N ARG A 209 -0.74 -0.28 1.91
CA ARG A 209 0.39 -0.91 1.23
C ARG A 209 1.47 -1.38 2.20
N ALA A 210 1.78 -0.60 3.23
CA ALA A 210 2.72 -1.00 4.27
C ALA A 210 2.17 -2.19 5.10
N THR A 211 0.87 -2.22 5.35
CA THR A 211 0.17 -3.34 5.99
C THR A 211 0.21 -4.58 5.10
N HIS A 212 -0.08 -4.45 3.79
CA HIS A 212 0.06 -5.54 2.82
C HIS A 212 1.46 -6.17 2.88
N ALA A 213 2.51 -5.36 2.70
CA ALA A 213 3.89 -5.83 2.72
C ALA A 213 4.24 -6.60 4.00
N THR A 214 3.82 -6.05 5.14
CA THR A 214 4.07 -6.67 6.45
C THR A 214 3.32 -8.00 6.59
N MET A 215 2.03 -8.00 6.25
CA MET A 215 1.19 -9.21 6.40
C MET A 215 1.55 -10.29 5.38
N PHE A 216 1.93 -9.92 4.15
CA PHE A 216 2.41 -10.85 3.14
C PHE A 216 3.64 -11.63 3.63
N MET A 217 4.61 -10.94 4.23
CA MET A 217 5.79 -11.58 4.81
C MET A 217 5.46 -12.42 6.06
N ILE A 218 4.51 -11.98 6.90
CA ILE A 218 4.05 -12.77 8.07
C ILE A 218 3.43 -14.10 7.60
N GLN A 219 2.70 -14.08 6.49
CA GLN A 219 2.06 -15.26 5.91
C GLN A 219 3.03 -16.18 5.12
N GLY A 220 4.32 -15.85 5.12
CA GLY A 220 5.37 -16.69 4.53
C GLY A 220 5.92 -16.19 3.19
N GLY A 221 5.43 -15.07 2.70
CA GLY A 221 6.01 -14.42 1.52
C GLY A 221 7.46 -13.98 1.78
N THR A 222 8.33 -14.21 0.82
CA THR A 222 9.73 -13.82 0.90
C THR A 222 9.91 -12.31 0.68
N LEU A 223 11.07 -11.77 1.08
CA LEU A 223 11.40 -10.37 0.80
C LEU A 223 11.39 -10.08 -0.71
N ARG A 224 11.90 -11.01 -1.53
CA ARG A 224 11.93 -10.86 -2.99
C ARG A 224 10.52 -10.82 -3.58
N GLU A 225 9.67 -11.76 -3.23
CA GLU A 225 8.28 -11.79 -3.67
C GLU A 225 7.54 -10.52 -3.22
N THR A 226 7.78 -10.04 -1.99
CA THR A 226 7.20 -8.78 -1.50
C THR A 226 7.65 -7.59 -2.35
N MET A 227 8.91 -7.54 -2.76
CA MET A 227 9.42 -6.48 -3.64
C MET A 227 8.77 -6.54 -5.03
N ASP A 228 8.65 -7.73 -5.60
CA ASP A 228 8.02 -7.96 -6.90
C ASP A 228 6.53 -7.58 -6.87
N GLU A 229 5.79 -8.01 -5.84
CA GLU A 229 4.39 -7.62 -5.59
C GLU A 229 4.22 -6.09 -5.51
N LEU A 230 5.10 -5.44 -4.78
CA LEU A 230 5.04 -3.99 -4.59
C LEU A 230 5.57 -3.19 -5.78
N GLY A 231 6.31 -3.77 -6.71
CA GLY A 231 7.05 -3.02 -7.73
C GLY A 231 8.03 -2.04 -7.08
N HIS A 232 8.85 -2.53 -6.15
CA HIS A 232 9.91 -1.77 -5.49
C HIS A 232 11.26 -2.10 -6.08
N VAL A 233 11.98 -1.07 -6.52
CA VAL A 233 13.40 -1.17 -6.87
C VAL A 233 14.28 -0.98 -5.63
N ASP A 234 13.76 -0.31 -4.59
CA ASP A 234 14.53 0.05 -3.39
C ASP A 234 14.38 -1.00 -2.30
N VAL A 235 15.45 -1.79 -2.12
CA VAL A 235 15.58 -2.83 -1.09
C VAL A 235 15.41 -2.26 0.32
N ASP A 236 15.85 -1.03 0.58
CA ASP A 236 15.80 -0.40 1.91
C ASP A 236 14.37 -0.21 2.43
N VAL A 237 13.41 0.00 1.53
CA VAL A 237 12.00 0.12 1.91
C VAL A 237 11.41 -1.23 2.28
N ALA A 238 11.73 -2.27 1.50
CA ALA A 238 11.27 -3.62 1.76
C ALA A 238 11.92 -4.20 3.04
N VAL A 239 13.22 -3.96 3.25
CA VAL A 239 13.94 -4.36 4.48
C VAL A 239 13.34 -3.69 5.71
N ARG A 240 12.96 -2.42 5.64
CA ARG A 240 12.28 -1.72 6.76
C ARG A 240 10.93 -2.33 7.09
N CYS A 241 10.16 -2.76 6.09
CA CYS A 241 8.92 -3.51 6.33
C CYS A 241 9.22 -4.86 7.00
N TYR A 242 10.27 -5.56 6.55
CA TYR A 242 10.72 -6.81 7.13
C TYR A 242 11.16 -6.68 8.60
N GLN A 243 11.90 -5.63 8.95
CA GLN A 243 12.34 -5.39 10.33
C GLN A 243 11.20 -5.21 11.34
N ARG A 244 10.01 -4.79 10.88
CA ARG A 244 8.82 -4.64 11.74
C ARG A 244 8.19 -5.97 12.14
N VAL A 245 8.35 -7.00 11.28
CA VAL A 245 7.72 -8.33 11.46
C VAL A 245 8.50 -9.18 12.46
N VAL A 246 9.74 -8.85 12.71
CA VAL A 246 10.81 -9.77 13.06
C VAL A 246 10.81 -10.36 14.47
N PRO A 247 10.37 -9.73 15.59
CA PRO A 247 10.63 -10.36 16.88
C PRO A 247 9.82 -11.64 17.15
N ARG A 248 8.51 -11.64 16.82
CA ARG A 248 7.67 -12.84 17.01
C ARG A 248 7.94 -13.89 15.92
N HIS A 249 7.91 -13.49 14.67
CA HIS A 249 8.11 -14.39 13.54
C HIS A 249 9.48 -15.10 13.58
N ARG A 250 10.56 -14.39 13.97
CA ARG A 250 11.88 -15.03 14.14
C ARG A 250 11.88 -16.12 15.20
N ARG A 251 11.20 -15.91 16.31
CA ARG A 251 11.07 -16.93 17.36
C ARG A 251 10.32 -18.14 16.82
N ASP A 252 9.16 -17.92 16.18
CA ASP A 252 8.34 -19.00 15.63
C ASP A 252 9.07 -19.79 14.53
N VAL A 253 9.85 -19.10 13.70
CA VAL A 253 10.70 -19.76 12.68
C VAL A 253 11.83 -20.56 13.33
N ALA A 254 12.51 -19.99 14.33
CA ALA A 254 13.59 -20.67 15.05
C ALA A 254 13.06 -21.90 15.81
N GLU A 255 11.89 -21.81 16.42
CA GLU A 255 11.25 -22.95 17.08
C GLU A 255 10.86 -24.05 16.07
N ARG A 256 10.30 -23.67 14.93
CA ARG A 256 9.98 -24.63 13.85
C ARG A 256 11.24 -25.33 13.34
N LEU A 257 12.30 -24.56 13.10
CA LEU A 257 13.58 -25.10 12.66
C LEU A 257 14.17 -26.07 13.70
N ALA A 258 14.14 -25.70 14.98
CA ALA A 258 14.61 -26.56 16.06
C ALA A 258 13.82 -27.87 16.12
N LEU A 259 12.50 -27.81 15.95
CA LEU A 259 11.63 -29.00 15.95
C LEU A 259 11.87 -29.92 14.75
N GLU A 260 12.30 -29.39 13.61
CA GLU A 260 12.59 -30.17 12.40
C GLU A 260 13.93 -30.91 12.50
N TYR A 261 14.92 -30.27 13.11
CA TYR A 261 16.30 -30.81 13.14
C TYR A 261 16.73 -31.43 14.47
N LEU A 262 15.96 -31.20 15.56
CA LEU A 262 16.25 -31.90 16.81
C LEU A 262 15.82 -33.37 16.71
N PRO A 263 16.65 -34.32 17.22
CA PRO A 263 16.28 -35.74 17.19
C PRO A 263 14.93 -35.99 17.87
N ALA A 264 14.04 -36.65 17.18
CA ALA A 264 12.70 -37.02 17.70
C ALA A 264 12.71 -37.97 18.92
N GLY A 265 13.89 -38.20 19.50
CA GLY A 265 14.12 -39.21 20.55
C GLY A 265 13.89 -38.76 21.99
N GLU A 266 13.79 -37.46 22.26
CA GLU A 266 13.52 -37.01 23.64
C GLU A 266 12.02 -36.82 23.87
N PRO A 267 11.45 -37.47 24.91
CA PRO A 267 10.03 -37.35 25.25
C PRO A 267 9.56 -35.90 25.44
N ALA A 268 10.45 -35.01 25.85
CA ALA A 268 10.17 -33.59 26.02
C ALA A 268 9.93 -32.88 24.69
N GLY A 269 10.70 -33.21 23.64
CA GLY A 269 10.55 -32.64 22.30
C GLY A 269 9.23 -33.07 21.63
N ILE A 270 8.89 -34.35 21.78
CA ILE A 270 7.61 -34.87 21.24
C ILE A 270 6.41 -34.26 21.98
N LYS A 271 6.47 -34.10 23.30
CA LYS A 271 5.42 -33.46 24.09
C LYS A 271 5.22 -32.01 23.68
N ALA A 272 6.31 -31.25 23.46
CA ALA A 272 6.25 -29.88 22.98
C ALA A 272 5.63 -29.78 21.58
N GLN A 273 5.95 -30.74 20.67
CA GLN A 273 5.34 -30.79 19.34
C GLN A 273 3.83 -31.08 19.42
N ILE A 274 3.41 -32.00 20.28
CA ILE A 274 1.98 -32.32 20.48
C ILE A 274 1.24 -31.11 21.03
N ALA A 275 1.73 -30.48 22.11
CA ALA A 275 1.10 -29.31 22.71
C ALA A 275 0.90 -28.17 21.72
N ARG A 276 1.90 -27.92 20.86
CA ARG A 276 1.81 -26.91 19.82
C ARG A 276 0.78 -27.25 18.74
N LYS A 277 0.72 -28.50 18.32
CA LYS A 277 -0.29 -28.94 17.34
C LYS A 277 -1.72 -28.88 17.92
N GLU A 278 -1.86 -29.13 19.19
CA GLU A 278 -3.13 -28.96 19.92
C GLU A 278 -3.54 -27.47 19.96
N GLU A 279 -2.60 -26.56 20.25
CA GLU A 279 -2.85 -25.12 20.21
C GLU A 279 -3.22 -24.61 18.80
N GLU A 280 -2.53 -25.10 17.75
CA GLU A 280 -2.84 -24.78 16.35
C GLU A 280 -4.23 -25.30 15.98
N ILE A 281 -4.60 -26.50 16.40
CA ILE A 281 -5.94 -27.08 16.22
C ILE A 281 -7.00 -26.23 16.89
N ASP A 282 -6.77 -25.78 18.12
CA ASP A 282 -7.74 -24.96 18.84
C ASP A 282 -7.91 -23.58 18.22
N GLN A 283 -6.83 -22.96 17.73
CA GLN A 283 -6.90 -21.73 16.96
C GLN A 283 -7.69 -21.90 15.65
N LEU A 284 -7.47 -23.00 14.93
CA LEU A 284 -8.23 -23.34 13.73
C LEU A 284 -9.71 -23.59 14.04
N ARG A 285 -10.01 -24.26 15.13
CA ARG A 285 -11.40 -24.50 15.59
C ARG A 285 -12.11 -23.19 15.91
N GLN A 286 -11.45 -22.25 16.60
CA GLN A 286 -12.00 -20.93 16.89
C GLN A 286 -12.23 -20.13 15.61
N THR A 287 -11.29 -20.21 14.66
CA THR A 287 -11.43 -19.55 13.36
C THR A 287 -12.62 -20.11 12.57
N VAL A 288 -12.76 -21.43 12.52
CA VAL A 288 -13.88 -22.11 11.84
C VAL A 288 -15.22 -21.76 12.52
N ALA A 289 -15.26 -21.73 13.84
CA ALA A 289 -16.47 -21.33 14.59
C ALA A 289 -16.86 -19.86 14.30
N GLY A 290 -15.87 -18.96 14.19
CA GLY A 290 -16.09 -17.57 13.80
C GLY A 290 -16.61 -17.43 12.36
N LEU A 291 -16.05 -18.22 11.43
CA LEU A 291 -16.50 -18.22 10.04
C LEU A 291 -17.92 -18.80 9.88
N ARG A 292 -18.26 -19.84 10.65
CA ARG A 292 -19.63 -20.42 10.64
C ARG A 292 -20.66 -19.40 11.11
N ARG A 293 -20.42 -18.73 12.24
CA ARG A 293 -21.31 -17.66 12.74
C ARG A 293 -21.51 -16.57 11.70
N ARG A 294 -20.43 -16.13 11.06
CA ARG A 294 -20.50 -15.08 10.04
C ARG A 294 -21.24 -15.56 8.77
N LEU A 295 -21.17 -16.84 8.44
CA LEU A 295 -21.94 -17.44 7.35
C LEU A 295 -23.44 -17.44 7.69
N GLU A 296 -23.81 -17.85 8.90
CA GLU A 296 -25.19 -17.83 9.40
C GLU A 296 -25.77 -16.41 9.38
N GLU A 297 -25.03 -15.41 9.88
CA GLU A 297 -25.42 -13.99 9.84
C GLU A 297 -25.69 -13.51 8.39
N LEU A 298 -24.84 -13.89 7.44
CA LEU A 298 -24.99 -13.51 6.02
C LEU A 298 -26.16 -14.23 5.33
N GLU A 299 -26.45 -15.47 5.72
CA GLU A 299 -27.59 -16.25 5.20
C GLU A 299 -28.91 -15.71 5.74
N ASP A 300 -28.94 -15.28 7.01
CA ASP A 300 -30.13 -14.66 7.62
C ASP A 300 -30.41 -13.27 7.05
N ASP A 301 -29.40 -12.42 6.89
CA ASP A 301 -29.52 -11.12 6.20
C ASP A 301 -30.01 -11.31 4.74
N GLY A 302 -29.56 -12.37 4.06
CA GLY A 302 -30.00 -12.70 2.71
C GLY A 302 -31.47 -13.14 2.65
N ARG A 303 -31.94 -13.85 3.67
CA ARG A 303 -33.37 -14.26 3.78
C ARG A 303 -34.29 -13.10 4.08
N GLU A 304 -33.90 -12.19 4.98
CA GLU A 304 -34.67 -10.99 5.29
C GLU A 304 -34.81 -10.06 4.08
N ARG A 305 -33.76 -9.87 3.28
CA ARG A 305 -33.84 -9.08 2.04
C ARG A 305 -34.73 -9.69 0.97
N ASN A 306 -34.77 -11.02 0.86
CA ASN A 306 -35.65 -11.73 -0.09
C ASN A 306 -37.12 -11.76 0.36
N GLN A 307 -37.44 -11.53 1.64
CA GLN A 307 -38.81 -11.46 2.16
C GLN A 307 -39.37 -10.03 2.14
N ALA A 308 -38.52 -9.03 1.98
CA ALA A 308 -38.91 -7.60 1.97
C ALA A 308 -39.03 -7.01 0.55
N GLY A 309 -38.78 -7.77 -0.52
CA GLY A 309 -38.93 -7.38 -1.94
C GLY A 309 -40.00 -8.21 -2.64
#